data_43d9edfaecbce127c1ba0aef79902602
#
_entry.id   43d9edfaecbce127c1ba0aef79902602
#
_cell.length_a   1.000
_cell.length_b   1.000
_cell.length_c   1.000
_cell.angle_alpha   90.00
_cell.angle_beta   90.00
_cell.angle_gamma   90.00
#
_symmetry.space_group_name_H-M   'P 1'
#
loop_
_entity.id
_entity.type
_entity.pdbx_description
1 polymer ?
#
loop_
_entity_poly.entity_id
_entity_poly.type
_entity_poly.pdbx_seq_one_letter_code
_entity_poly.pdbx_strand_id
1 'polypeptide(L)'
;PSGHFCLTYVQKRKIPEKFFDNLYFTTNYEKFIKKLIPDCDKELVPDARLVIPFYDHYNELIAVTGRSLESGSKVLRYVTVRTNDSKDKLLFGMDTVDLNQPVRIVEGQLDSLFLNNCIASGDGNLSIAAKNVDCKEKILIYDNEKRNKEILKMMHNSIELGYKVVIWPDYIEAKDINEMVMSGISPDAIEEIISNNTFSGLEAQTRFTFWKRV
;
A
#
# COMPACT_ATOMS: atom_id res chain seq x y z
N PRO A 1 -0.28 10.03 -24.61
CA PRO A 1 -0.38 11.45 -24.94
C PRO A 1 0.07 12.29 -23.75
N SER A 2 1.11 13.07 -23.93
CA SER A 2 1.55 14.08 -22.98
C SER A 2 0.37 15.01 -22.69
N GLY A 3 -0.06 15.11 -21.41
CA GLY A 3 -1.17 15.96 -20.99
C GLY A 3 -2.43 15.22 -20.50
N HIS A 4 -2.41 13.89 -20.45
CA HIS A 4 -3.52 13.15 -19.86
C HIS A 4 -3.47 13.31 -18.32
N PHE A 5 -4.58 13.71 -17.70
CA PHE A 5 -4.59 14.06 -16.26
C PHE A 5 -4.19 12.89 -15.31
N CYS A 6 -4.44 11.64 -15.72
CA CYS A 6 -3.96 10.48 -14.98
C CYS A 6 -2.43 10.38 -15.02
N LEU A 7 -1.80 10.63 -16.18
CA LEU A 7 -0.35 10.67 -16.30
C LEU A 7 0.22 11.79 -15.42
N THR A 8 -0.40 12.98 -15.48
CA THR A 8 -0.05 14.11 -14.61
C THR A 8 -0.15 13.74 -13.12
N TYR A 9 -1.18 12.96 -12.75
CA TYR A 9 -1.36 12.49 -11.37
C TYR A 9 -0.22 11.58 -10.91
N VAL A 10 0.14 10.54 -11.68
CA VAL A 10 1.21 9.60 -11.29
C VAL A 10 2.58 10.27 -11.32
N GLN A 11 2.83 11.17 -12.28
CA GLN A 11 4.05 11.98 -12.34
C GLN A 11 4.17 12.93 -11.15
N LYS A 12 3.08 13.64 -10.78
CA LYS A 12 3.06 14.51 -9.60
C LYS A 12 3.37 13.74 -8.31
N ARG A 13 2.92 12.49 -8.23
CA ARG A 13 3.24 11.59 -7.11
C ARG A 13 4.62 10.96 -7.21
N LYS A 14 5.39 11.27 -8.26
CA LYS A 14 6.73 10.72 -8.53
C LYS A 14 6.74 9.19 -8.61
N ILE A 15 5.62 8.57 -9.02
CA ILE A 15 5.58 7.12 -9.23
C ILE A 15 6.65 6.75 -10.26
N PRO A 16 7.51 5.74 -9.99
CA PRO A 16 8.55 5.34 -10.93
C PRO A 16 7.98 4.90 -12.28
N GLU A 17 8.55 5.39 -13.39
CA GLU A 17 8.04 5.14 -14.75
C GLU A 17 7.94 3.66 -15.10
N LYS A 18 8.80 2.81 -14.53
CA LYS A 18 8.76 1.35 -14.71
C LYS A 18 7.42 0.70 -14.32
N PHE A 19 6.58 1.39 -13.54
CA PHE A 19 5.27 0.90 -13.12
C PHE A 19 4.10 1.47 -13.95
N PHE A 20 4.35 2.38 -14.91
CA PHE A 20 3.27 3.01 -15.67
C PHE A 20 2.50 2.02 -16.53
N ASP A 21 3.15 0.99 -17.05
CA ASP A 21 2.51 -0.05 -17.85
C ASP A 21 1.61 -0.99 -17.00
N ASN A 22 1.77 -0.97 -15.69
CA ASN A 22 0.98 -1.76 -14.75
C ASN A 22 -0.15 -0.95 -14.09
N LEU A 23 -0.28 0.33 -14.44
CA LEU A 23 -1.32 1.23 -13.96
C LEU A 23 -2.23 1.64 -15.10
N TYR A 24 -3.53 1.46 -14.94
CA TYR A 24 -4.50 1.75 -15.98
C TYR A 24 -5.38 2.92 -15.60
N PHE A 25 -6.13 3.43 -16.56
CA PHE A 25 -7.04 4.54 -16.36
C PHE A 25 -8.39 4.26 -17.01
N THR A 26 -9.44 4.64 -16.32
CA THR A 26 -10.78 4.67 -16.88
C THR A 26 -11.46 6.00 -16.57
N THR A 27 -12.25 6.50 -17.52
CA THR A 27 -13.12 7.67 -17.33
C THR A 27 -14.43 7.31 -16.65
N ASN A 28 -14.77 6.01 -16.56
CA ASN A 28 -15.98 5.52 -15.95
C ASN A 28 -15.71 4.16 -15.31
N TYR A 29 -15.53 4.16 -13.99
CA TYR A 29 -15.15 2.95 -13.25
C TYR A 29 -16.28 1.92 -13.23
N GLU A 30 -17.53 2.33 -13.11
CA GLU A 30 -18.68 1.43 -13.12
C GLU A 30 -18.72 0.64 -14.43
N LYS A 31 -18.66 1.34 -15.58
CA LYS A 31 -18.67 0.70 -16.90
C LYS A 31 -17.48 -0.20 -17.13
N PHE A 32 -16.30 0.20 -16.63
CA PHE A 32 -15.10 -0.62 -16.69
C PHE A 32 -15.28 -1.93 -15.91
N ILE A 33 -15.76 -1.87 -14.67
CA ILE A 33 -15.98 -3.07 -13.85
C ILE A 33 -17.05 -3.97 -14.43
N LYS A 34 -18.19 -3.43 -14.88
CA LYS A 34 -19.27 -4.23 -15.52
C LYS A 34 -18.80 -4.92 -16.80
N LYS A 35 -17.82 -4.37 -17.51
CA LYS A 35 -17.20 -5.04 -18.67
C LYS A 35 -16.23 -6.16 -18.25
N LEU A 36 -15.48 -5.96 -17.14
CA LEU A 36 -14.53 -6.93 -16.61
C LEU A 36 -15.23 -8.06 -15.86
N ILE A 37 -16.27 -7.73 -15.10
CA ILE A 37 -17.05 -8.63 -14.23
C ILE A 37 -18.54 -8.33 -14.48
N PRO A 38 -19.16 -8.98 -15.48
CA PRO A 38 -20.55 -8.69 -15.86
C PRO A 38 -21.58 -8.83 -14.72
N ASP A 39 -21.37 -9.79 -13.83
CA ASP A 39 -22.26 -10.12 -12.70
C ASP A 39 -21.90 -9.37 -11.41
N CYS A 40 -21.09 -8.31 -11.50
CA CYS A 40 -20.75 -7.50 -10.33
C CYS A 40 -21.99 -6.77 -9.78
N ASP A 41 -22.39 -7.11 -8.56
CA ASP A 41 -23.54 -6.56 -7.85
C ASP A 41 -23.21 -5.29 -7.04
N LYS A 42 -21.93 -4.89 -6.96
CA LYS A 42 -21.51 -3.69 -6.25
C LYS A 42 -22.08 -2.43 -6.87
N GLU A 43 -22.63 -1.57 -6.02
CA GLU A 43 -22.92 -0.19 -6.41
C GLU A 43 -21.62 0.58 -6.63
N LEU A 44 -21.41 1.00 -7.87
CA LEU A 44 -20.21 1.70 -8.31
C LEU A 44 -20.57 3.08 -8.84
N VAL A 45 -19.67 4.03 -8.65
CA VAL A 45 -19.85 5.39 -9.17
C VAL A 45 -19.19 5.48 -10.55
N PRO A 46 -19.85 6.11 -11.55
CA PRO A 46 -19.30 6.28 -12.90
C PRO A 46 -18.29 7.43 -12.96
N ASP A 47 -17.29 7.41 -12.06
CA ASP A 47 -16.22 8.41 -11.98
C ASP A 47 -14.93 7.95 -12.64
N ALA A 48 -14.03 8.92 -12.85
CA ALA A 48 -12.72 8.67 -13.42
C ALA A 48 -11.75 8.16 -12.34
N ARG A 49 -11.08 7.02 -12.61
CA ARG A 49 -10.18 6.39 -11.66
C ARG A 49 -8.87 5.92 -12.30
N LEU A 50 -7.81 6.02 -11.50
CA LEU A 50 -6.62 5.20 -11.67
C LEU A 50 -6.98 3.76 -11.26
N VAL A 51 -6.74 2.80 -12.13
CA VAL A 51 -7.02 1.38 -11.89
C VAL A 51 -5.73 0.65 -11.59
N ILE A 52 -5.68 0.00 -10.45
CA ILE A 52 -4.53 -0.72 -9.91
C ILE A 52 -4.92 -2.20 -9.84
N PRO A 53 -4.39 -3.07 -10.73
CA PRO A 53 -4.69 -4.50 -10.70
C PRO A 53 -3.93 -5.20 -9.57
N PHE A 54 -4.54 -6.25 -9.04
CA PHE A 54 -3.92 -7.18 -8.10
C PHE A 54 -3.75 -8.52 -8.81
N TYR A 55 -2.53 -8.97 -8.88
CA TYR A 55 -2.20 -10.30 -9.40
C TYR A 55 -1.73 -11.21 -8.26
N ASP A 56 -2.03 -12.48 -8.36
CA ASP A 56 -1.46 -13.50 -7.47
C ASP A 56 -0.05 -13.93 -7.93
N HIS A 57 0.55 -14.87 -7.24
CA HIS A 57 1.88 -15.40 -7.56
C HIS A 57 1.93 -16.25 -8.85
N TYR A 58 0.78 -16.58 -9.45
CA TYR A 58 0.66 -17.19 -10.76
C TYR A 58 0.44 -16.15 -11.87
N ASN A 59 0.46 -14.87 -11.52
CA ASN A 59 0.17 -13.77 -12.43
C ASN A 59 -1.28 -13.75 -12.94
N GLU A 60 -2.22 -14.30 -12.14
CA GLU A 60 -3.64 -14.24 -12.43
C GLU A 60 -4.27 -13.01 -11.78
N LEU A 61 -5.12 -12.30 -12.54
CA LEU A 61 -5.82 -11.11 -12.03
C LEU A 61 -6.89 -11.52 -11.00
N ILE A 62 -6.70 -11.16 -9.75
CA ILE A 62 -7.59 -11.51 -8.63
C ILE A 62 -8.47 -10.37 -8.13
N ALA A 63 -8.08 -9.13 -8.39
CA ALA A 63 -8.86 -7.94 -8.04
C ALA A 63 -8.38 -6.72 -8.82
N VAL A 64 -9.19 -5.68 -8.82
CA VAL A 64 -8.78 -4.35 -9.25
C VAL A 64 -9.23 -3.31 -8.21
N THR A 65 -8.37 -2.35 -7.93
CA THR A 65 -8.70 -1.18 -7.12
C THR A 65 -8.79 0.05 -7.99
N GLY A 66 -9.92 0.74 -7.93
CA GLY A 66 -10.11 2.04 -8.56
C GLY A 66 -9.84 3.16 -7.56
N ARG A 67 -8.78 3.95 -7.76
CA ARG A 67 -8.51 5.16 -6.99
C ARG A 67 -9.12 6.38 -7.68
N SER A 68 -10.07 7.06 -7.02
CA SER A 68 -10.63 8.32 -7.54
C SER A 68 -9.54 9.38 -7.70
N LEU A 69 -9.56 10.06 -8.83
CA LEU A 69 -8.63 11.16 -9.14
C LEU A 69 -9.20 12.52 -8.80
N GLU A 70 -10.48 12.57 -8.39
CA GLU A 70 -11.16 13.79 -7.96
C GLU A 70 -10.82 14.11 -6.50
N SER A 71 -10.43 15.35 -6.24
CA SER A 71 -10.24 15.87 -4.89
C SER A 71 -11.54 16.43 -4.34
N GLY A 72 -11.89 16.08 -3.08
CA GLY A 72 -13.05 16.64 -2.39
C GLY A 72 -14.39 16.02 -2.77
N SER A 73 -14.43 14.93 -3.50
CA SER A 73 -15.65 14.21 -3.84
C SER A 73 -16.22 13.48 -2.61
N LYS A 74 -17.56 13.35 -2.55
CA LYS A 74 -18.26 12.45 -1.60
C LYS A 74 -18.05 10.97 -1.92
N VAL A 75 -17.23 10.67 -2.91
CA VAL A 75 -16.95 9.34 -3.42
C VAL A 75 -15.81 8.70 -2.64
N LEU A 76 -15.92 7.42 -2.37
CA LEU A 76 -14.84 6.65 -1.74
C LEU A 76 -13.54 6.77 -2.55
N ARG A 77 -12.47 7.16 -1.90
CA ARG A 77 -11.16 7.35 -2.52
C ARG A 77 -10.67 6.07 -3.20
N TYR A 78 -10.85 4.94 -2.57
CA TYR A 78 -10.50 3.63 -3.10
C TYR A 78 -11.72 2.71 -3.11
N VAL A 79 -11.93 2.02 -4.22
CA VAL A 79 -12.96 0.98 -4.36
C VAL A 79 -12.32 -0.24 -4.98
N THR A 80 -12.29 -1.35 -4.24
CA THR A 80 -11.71 -2.62 -4.71
C THR A 80 -12.82 -3.59 -5.08
N VAL A 81 -12.67 -4.24 -6.23
CA VAL A 81 -13.56 -5.30 -6.72
C VAL A 81 -12.74 -6.53 -7.03
N ARG A 82 -13.17 -7.69 -6.53
CA ARG A 82 -12.55 -8.98 -6.82
C ARG A 82 -13.03 -9.51 -8.16
N THR A 83 -12.16 -10.22 -8.87
CA THR A 83 -12.48 -10.91 -10.12
C THR A 83 -12.92 -12.36 -9.89
N ASN A 84 -12.80 -12.86 -8.66
CA ASN A 84 -13.14 -14.21 -8.24
C ASN A 84 -13.84 -14.21 -6.87
N ASP A 85 -14.40 -15.35 -6.46
CA ASP A 85 -15.12 -15.53 -5.19
C ASP A 85 -14.20 -15.85 -4.00
N SER A 86 -12.88 -15.83 -4.18
CA SER A 86 -11.93 -16.07 -3.08
C SER A 86 -12.12 -15.06 -1.95
N LYS A 87 -12.05 -15.54 -0.72
CA LYS A 87 -12.07 -14.71 0.50
C LYS A 87 -10.68 -14.47 1.06
N ASP A 88 -9.63 -14.91 0.35
CA ASP A 88 -8.25 -14.73 0.77
C ASP A 88 -7.91 -13.25 0.88
N LYS A 89 -6.95 -12.94 1.72
CA LYS A 89 -6.47 -11.57 1.87
C LYS A 89 -5.94 -11.04 0.54
N LEU A 90 -6.45 -9.89 0.11
CA LEU A 90 -5.91 -9.22 -1.07
C LEU A 90 -4.57 -8.58 -0.71
N LEU A 91 -3.54 -8.98 -1.44
CA LEU A 91 -2.19 -8.46 -1.34
C LEU A 91 -1.75 -7.96 -2.72
N PHE A 92 -1.32 -6.71 -2.79
CA PHE A 92 -0.78 -6.12 -4.01
C PHE A 92 0.71 -6.42 -4.10
N GLY A 93 1.21 -6.75 -5.30
CA GLY A 93 2.63 -7.02 -5.55
C GLY A 93 3.05 -8.48 -5.33
N MET A 94 2.08 -9.41 -5.21
CA MET A 94 2.37 -10.85 -5.06
C MET A 94 2.97 -11.48 -6.31
N ASP A 95 2.76 -10.89 -7.46
CA ASP A 95 3.31 -11.28 -8.77
C ASP A 95 4.81 -10.95 -8.92
N THR A 96 5.32 -10.02 -8.11
CA THR A 96 6.69 -9.50 -8.25
C THR A 96 7.57 -9.73 -7.02
N VAL A 97 6.98 -10.11 -5.87
CA VAL A 97 7.71 -10.30 -4.62
C VAL A 97 8.55 -11.58 -4.62
N ASP A 98 9.80 -11.50 -4.15
CA ASP A 98 10.64 -12.66 -3.86
C ASP A 98 10.45 -13.09 -2.39
N LEU A 99 9.74 -14.20 -2.18
CA LEU A 99 9.45 -14.74 -0.85
C LEU A 99 10.69 -15.36 -0.15
N ASN A 100 11.79 -15.54 -0.86
CA ASN A 100 13.06 -16.00 -0.26
C ASN A 100 13.85 -14.87 0.40
N GLN A 101 13.45 -13.63 0.15
CA GLN A 101 14.06 -12.42 0.73
C GLN A 101 13.13 -11.81 1.80
N PRO A 102 13.62 -10.92 2.68
CA PRO A 102 12.78 -10.14 3.58
C PRO A 102 11.69 -9.37 2.81
N VAL A 103 10.43 -9.56 3.19
CA VAL A 103 9.29 -8.90 2.54
C VAL A 103 8.85 -7.69 3.38
N ARG A 104 8.79 -6.54 2.75
CA ARG A 104 8.21 -5.33 3.32
C ARG A 104 6.71 -5.32 3.08
N ILE A 105 5.95 -4.91 4.08
CA ILE A 105 4.49 -4.85 4.00
C ILE A 105 4.04 -3.46 4.40
N VAL A 106 3.38 -2.76 3.49
CA VAL A 106 2.83 -1.42 3.66
C VAL A 106 1.31 -1.42 3.56
N GLU A 107 0.66 -0.28 3.86
CA GLU A 107 -0.78 -0.14 3.73
C GLU A 107 -1.18 0.14 2.27
N GLY A 108 -0.52 1.10 1.64
CA GLY A 108 -0.90 1.65 0.33
C GLY A 108 -0.20 0.99 -0.85
N GLN A 109 -0.97 0.68 -1.90
CA GLN A 109 -0.41 0.11 -3.14
C GLN A 109 0.62 1.05 -3.79
N LEU A 110 0.34 2.36 -3.78
CA LEU A 110 1.27 3.33 -4.39
C LEU A 110 2.55 3.50 -3.57
N ASP A 111 2.50 3.31 -2.25
CA ASP A 111 3.66 3.38 -1.37
C ASP A 111 4.61 2.21 -1.61
N SER A 112 4.07 1.01 -1.86
CA SER A 112 4.88 -0.18 -2.14
C SER A 112 5.73 -0.04 -3.40
N LEU A 113 5.34 0.80 -4.36
CA LEU A 113 6.07 1.01 -5.62
C LEU A 113 7.43 1.73 -5.44
N PHE A 114 7.68 2.31 -4.28
CA PHE A 114 8.94 2.99 -3.96
C PHE A 114 9.94 2.13 -3.21
N LEU A 115 9.52 0.94 -2.77
CA LEU A 115 10.34 0.04 -1.97
C LEU A 115 10.73 -1.22 -2.73
N ASN A 116 11.86 -1.79 -2.35
CA ASN A 116 12.29 -3.07 -2.88
C ASN A 116 11.57 -4.21 -2.14
N ASN A 117 11.23 -5.27 -2.87
CA ASN A 117 10.60 -6.49 -2.35
C ASN A 117 9.44 -6.19 -1.40
N CYS A 118 8.48 -5.41 -1.87
CA CYS A 118 7.40 -4.85 -1.07
C CYS A 118 6.02 -5.23 -1.61
N ILE A 119 5.12 -5.56 -0.70
CA ILE A 119 3.70 -5.78 -0.97
C ILE A 119 2.84 -4.78 -0.20
N ALA A 120 1.59 -4.58 -0.65
CA ALA A 120 0.65 -3.75 0.08
C ALA A 120 -0.59 -4.54 0.52
N SER A 121 -1.09 -4.24 1.73
CA SER A 121 -2.22 -4.96 2.33
C SER A 121 -3.59 -4.54 1.79
N GLY A 122 -3.70 -3.42 1.12
CA GLY A 122 -4.94 -2.93 0.50
C GLY A 122 -6.10 -2.58 1.44
N ASP A 123 -6.08 -3.03 2.69
CA ASP A 123 -7.11 -2.77 3.71
C ASP A 123 -6.54 -2.33 5.08
N GLY A 124 -5.28 -1.96 5.11
CA GLY A 124 -4.61 -1.34 6.27
C GLY A 124 -4.19 -2.32 7.39
N ASN A 125 -4.58 -3.59 7.38
CA ASN A 125 -4.20 -4.53 8.44
C ASN A 125 -2.95 -5.33 8.06
N LEU A 126 -1.77 -4.79 8.39
CA LEU A 126 -0.48 -5.39 8.03
C LEU A 126 -0.20 -6.71 8.75
N SER A 127 -0.66 -6.91 9.98
CA SER A 127 -0.44 -8.17 10.69
C SER A 127 -1.26 -9.32 10.07
N ILE A 128 -2.45 -9.04 9.55
CA ILE A 128 -3.24 -10.03 8.79
C ILE A 128 -2.55 -10.28 7.44
N ALA A 129 -2.09 -9.24 6.76
CA ALA A 129 -1.32 -9.40 5.53
C ALA A 129 -0.10 -10.31 5.76
N ALA A 130 0.68 -10.04 6.81
CA ALA A 130 1.85 -10.82 7.17
C ALA A 130 1.56 -12.30 7.44
N LYS A 131 0.41 -12.66 8.01
CA LYS A 131 0.00 -14.05 8.22
C LYS A 131 -0.28 -14.80 6.91
N ASN A 132 -0.65 -14.08 5.86
CA ASN A 132 -0.98 -14.67 4.55
C ASN A 132 0.22 -14.70 3.59
N VAL A 133 1.41 -14.34 4.04
CA VAL A 133 2.64 -14.37 3.24
C VAL A 133 3.59 -15.40 3.84
N ASP A 134 3.94 -16.42 3.08
CA ASP A 134 4.88 -17.46 3.51
C ASP A 134 6.31 -17.06 3.15
N CYS A 135 6.94 -16.27 4.02
CA CYS A 135 8.34 -15.89 3.92
C CYS A 135 9.00 -15.84 5.31
N LYS A 136 10.32 -15.96 5.34
CA LYS A 136 11.08 -16.05 6.60
C LYS A 136 11.05 -14.76 7.41
N GLU A 137 11.11 -13.63 6.75
CA GLU A 137 11.20 -12.33 7.40
C GLU A 137 10.18 -11.36 6.83
N LYS A 138 9.43 -10.72 7.72
CA LYS A 138 8.40 -9.75 7.40
C LYS A 138 8.66 -8.46 8.17
N ILE A 139 8.69 -7.35 7.45
CA ILE A 139 8.91 -6.02 8.01
C ILE A 139 7.65 -5.21 7.77
N LEU A 140 6.95 -4.86 8.84
CA LEU A 140 5.71 -4.10 8.78
C LEU A 140 6.00 -2.60 8.85
N ILE A 141 5.52 -1.86 7.88
CA ILE A 141 5.79 -0.43 7.72
C ILE A 141 4.46 0.30 7.78
N TYR A 142 4.10 0.80 8.94
CA TYR A 142 2.92 1.60 9.18
C TYR A 142 3.13 3.05 8.77
N ASP A 143 2.04 3.74 8.43
CA ASP A 143 2.05 5.18 8.24
C ASP A 143 2.61 5.89 9.48
N ASN A 144 3.33 6.99 9.29
CA ASN A 144 3.95 7.78 10.36
C ASN A 144 2.92 8.67 11.09
N GLU A 145 1.83 8.06 11.54
CA GLU A 145 0.72 8.74 12.22
C GLU A 145 0.78 8.54 13.75
N LYS A 146 1.69 9.20 14.41
CA LYS A 146 1.99 9.08 15.86
C LYS A 146 0.80 9.35 16.80
N ARG A 147 -0.31 9.89 16.29
CA ARG A 147 -1.53 10.21 17.05
C ARG A 147 -2.77 9.44 16.60
N ASN A 148 -2.67 8.65 15.54
CA ASN A 148 -3.78 7.86 15.04
C ASN A 148 -3.95 6.60 15.90
N LYS A 149 -5.03 6.55 16.68
CA LYS A 149 -5.30 5.46 17.62
C LYS A 149 -5.39 4.08 16.95
N GLU A 150 -5.89 4.03 15.71
CA GLU A 150 -6.00 2.76 14.96
C GLU A 150 -4.62 2.26 14.56
N ILE A 151 -3.79 3.12 13.96
CA ILE A 151 -2.40 2.79 13.60
C ILE A 151 -1.62 2.36 14.85
N LEU A 152 -1.72 3.12 15.95
CA LEU A 152 -1.04 2.78 17.19
C LEU A 152 -1.46 1.43 17.75
N LYS A 153 -2.77 1.11 17.69
CA LYS A 153 -3.29 -0.19 18.14
C LYS A 153 -2.78 -1.33 17.26
N MET A 154 -2.82 -1.16 15.92
CA MET A 154 -2.36 -2.18 14.98
C MET A 154 -0.86 -2.42 15.11
N MET A 155 -0.07 -1.35 15.23
CA MET A 155 1.38 -1.42 15.39
C MET A 155 1.77 -2.09 16.72
N HIS A 156 1.13 -1.72 17.84
CA HIS A 156 1.31 -2.39 19.12
C HIS A 156 1.04 -3.89 19.04
N ASN A 157 -0.11 -4.28 18.46
CA ASN A 157 -0.45 -5.69 18.28
C ASN A 157 0.58 -6.44 17.42
N SER A 158 1.14 -5.80 16.40
CA SER A 158 2.17 -6.41 15.55
C SER A 158 3.47 -6.63 16.33
N ILE A 159 3.85 -5.70 17.19
CA ILE A 159 5.02 -5.84 18.07
C ILE A 159 4.80 -7.00 19.06
N GLU A 160 3.62 -7.09 19.69
CA GLU A 160 3.26 -8.19 20.60
C GLU A 160 3.26 -9.57 19.89
N LEU A 161 2.90 -9.61 18.61
CA LEU A 161 2.98 -10.81 17.79
C LEU A 161 4.42 -11.16 17.33
N GLY A 162 5.42 -10.35 17.70
CA GLY A 162 6.83 -10.58 17.39
C GLY A 162 7.28 -10.16 16.00
N TYR A 163 6.45 -9.43 15.25
CA TYR A 163 6.85 -8.92 13.93
C TYR A 163 7.92 -7.83 14.06
N LYS A 164 8.77 -7.73 13.04
CA LYS A 164 9.63 -6.56 12.83
C LYS A 164 8.77 -5.39 12.36
N VAL A 165 8.94 -4.24 12.99
CA VAL A 165 8.21 -3.02 12.64
C VAL A 165 9.17 -1.87 12.45
N VAL A 166 8.83 -0.96 11.55
CA VAL A 166 9.57 0.30 11.37
C VAL A 166 9.03 1.32 12.37
N ILE A 167 9.94 1.91 13.15
CA ILE A 167 9.65 3.05 14.04
C ILE A 167 10.28 4.28 13.41
N TRP A 168 9.46 5.11 12.78
CA TRP A 168 9.94 6.30 12.07
C TRP A 168 10.65 7.27 12.99
N PRO A 169 11.86 7.77 12.61
CA PRO A 169 12.57 8.76 13.42
C PRO A 169 11.81 10.09 13.47
N ASP A 170 12.08 10.90 14.50
CA ASP A 170 11.33 12.14 14.75
C ASP A 170 11.52 13.21 13.68
N TYR A 171 12.63 13.19 12.95
CA TYR A 171 12.88 14.13 11.85
C TYR A 171 12.07 13.83 10.57
N ILE A 172 11.40 12.68 10.49
CA ILE A 172 10.46 12.37 9.42
C ILE A 172 9.09 12.92 9.79
N GLU A 173 8.66 13.97 9.07
CA GLU A 173 7.36 14.61 9.25
C GLU A 173 6.29 14.05 8.30
N ALA A 174 6.70 13.56 7.13
CA ALA A 174 5.82 12.99 6.13
C ALA A 174 5.03 11.80 6.70
N LYS A 175 3.75 11.72 6.33
CA LYS A 175 2.82 10.71 6.83
C LYS A 175 3.10 9.32 6.28
N ASP A 176 3.34 9.22 4.97
CA ASP A 176 3.50 7.98 4.24
C ASP A 176 4.73 8.05 3.31
N ILE A 177 5.09 6.91 2.70
CA ILE A 177 6.25 6.81 1.84
C ILE A 177 6.13 7.72 0.62
N ASN A 178 4.95 7.80 0.02
CA ASN A 178 4.75 8.69 -1.13
C ASN A 178 4.94 10.17 -0.76
N GLU A 179 4.47 10.60 0.41
CA GLU A 179 4.74 11.97 0.90
C GLU A 179 6.23 12.20 1.17
N MET A 180 6.97 11.20 1.68
CA MET A 180 8.42 11.28 1.84
C MET A 180 9.10 11.55 0.49
N VAL A 181 8.74 10.78 -0.54
CA VAL A 181 9.27 10.96 -1.89
C VAL A 181 8.87 12.32 -2.48
N MET A 182 7.62 12.75 -2.27
CA MET A 182 7.16 14.07 -2.72
C MET A 182 7.89 15.22 -2.02
N SER A 183 8.26 15.06 -0.75
CA SER A 183 9.06 16.05 0.01
C SER A 183 10.53 16.08 -0.39
N GLY A 184 10.99 15.13 -1.22
CA GLY A 184 12.34 15.14 -1.79
C GLY A 184 13.27 14.08 -1.21
N ILE A 185 12.80 13.18 -0.33
CA ILE A 185 13.58 12.04 0.14
C ILE A 185 13.62 11.00 -0.98
N SER A 186 14.81 10.56 -1.38
CA SER A 186 14.95 9.54 -2.42
C SER A 186 14.50 8.16 -1.93
N PRO A 187 14.03 7.27 -2.82
CA PRO A 187 13.69 5.90 -2.45
C PRO A 187 14.85 5.17 -1.74
N ASP A 188 16.09 5.33 -2.20
CA ASP A 188 17.27 4.74 -1.56
C ASP A 188 17.49 5.25 -0.13
N ALA A 189 17.29 6.54 0.12
CA ALA A 189 17.36 7.11 1.46
C ALA A 189 16.22 6.59 2.36
N ILE A 190 15.02 6.38 1.81
CA ILE A 190 13.90 5.76 2.54
C ILE A 190 14.25 4.32 2.92
N GLU A 191 14.84 3.55 2.01
CA GLU A 191 15.31 2.19 2.28
C GLU A 191 16.36 2.15 3.40
N GLU A 192 17.28 3.10 3.43
CA GLU A 192 18.28 3.23 4.49
C GLU A 192 17.60 3.59 5.84
N ILE A 193 16.65 4.52 5.84
CA ILE A 193 15.88 4.88 7.03
C ILE A 193 15.11 3.66 7.55
N ILE A 194 14.44 2.91 6.70
CA ILE A 194 13.71 1.68 7.06
C ILE A 194 14.68 0.68 7.70
N SER A 195 15.81 0.41 7.06
CA SER A 195 16.81 -0.56 7.52
C SER A 195 17.35 -0.20 8.91
N ASN A 196 17.65 1.08 9.14
CA ASN A 196 18.19 1.60 10.40
C ASN A 196 17.14 1.72 11.51
N ASN A 197 15.84 1.67 11.18
CA ASN A 197 14.74 1.88 12.12
C ASN A 197 13.76 0.71 12.17
N THR A 198 14.19 -0.48 11.79
CA THR A 198 13.43 -1.73 11.89
C THR A 198 13.79 -2.45 13.19
N PHE A 199 12.80 -2.66 14.05
CA PHE A 199 12.98 -3.24 15.39
C PHE A 199 11.97 -4.35 15.66
N SER A 200 12.26 -5.22 16.64
CA SER A 200 11.36 -6.27 17.14
C SER A 200 11.49 -6.47 18.64
N GLY A 201 10.56 -7.21 19.24
CA GLY A 201 10.59 -7.56 20.66
C GLY A 201 10.65 -6.34 21.60
N LEU A 202 11.43 -6.43 22.65
CA LEU A 202 11.51 -5.39 23.70
C LEU A 202 12.03 -4.04 23.16
N GLU A 203 12.93 -4.07 22.20
CA GLU A 203 13.44 -2.84 21.60
C GLU A 203 12.33 -2.11 20.84
N ALA A 204 11.54 -2.83 20.05
CA ALA A 204 10.39 -2.25 19.35
C ALA A 204 9.36 -1.67 20.33
N GLN A 205 9.04 -2.39 21.43
CA GLN A 205 8.12 -1.92 22.47
C GLN A 205 8.60 -0.61 23.12
N THR A 206 9.90 -0.56 23.46
CA THR A 206 10.51 0.62 24.07
C THR A 206 10.47 1.81 23.13
N ARG A 207 10.94 1.64 21.88
CA ARG A 207 10.96 2.71 20.88
C ARG A 207 9.57 3.17 20.52
N PHE A 208 8.63 2.27 20.35
CA PHE A 208 7.21 2.58 20.09
C PHE A 208 6.61 3.42 21.22
N THR A 209 6.94 3.12 22.47
CA THR A 209 6.44 3.89 23.64
C THR A 209 6.90 5.35 23.58
N PHE A 210 8.12 5.62 23.13
CA PHE A 210 8.62 6.99 22.95
C PHE A 210 8.14 7.65 21.65
N TRP A 211 7.84 6.86 20.62
CA TRP A 211 7.42 7.37 19.33
C TRP A 211 5.97 7.88 19.32
N LYS A 212 5.05 7.16 19.97
CA LYS A 212 3.63 7.56 20.05
C LYS A 212 3.45 8.89 20.79
N ARG A 213 2.42 9.67 20.38
CA ARG A 213 2.11 11.01 20.91
C ARG A 213 0.68 11.07 21.48
N VAL A 214 0.28 10.10 22.28
CA VAL A 214 -1.04 9.97 22.95
C VAL A 214 -0.83 9.63 24.41
#